data_d441c407114f98e7ee85a4c68848e464
#
_entry.id   d441c407114f98e7ee85a4c68848e464
#
_cell.length_a   1.000
_cell.length_b   1.000
_cell.length_c   1.000
_cell.angle_alpha   90.00
_cell.angle_beta   90.00
_cell.angle_gamma   90.00
#
_symmetry.space_group_name_H-M   'P 1'
#
loop_
_entity.id
_entity.type
_entity.pdbx_description
1 polymer ?
#
loop_
_entity_poly.entity_id
_entity_poly.type
_entity_poly.pdbx_seq_one_letter_code
_entity_poly.pdbx_strand_id
1 'polypeptide(L)'
;FNMNMIRSIKGMKVYAGKRDKTGKEFTIPLLKPALAILDKYNGKLPIISNVKYNAYLKVVAQSAGIDKPITTHWARHTGATLLLNEGIPMRIVSRICGHSSTKITEAIYAKLLDETVVNAIKKVKDRVL
;
A
#
# COMPACT_ATOMS: atom_id res chain seq x y z
N PHE A 1 -1.20 0.32 -16.20
CA PHE A 1 0.12 0.85 -15.83
C PHE A 1 0.68 1.63 -17.02
N ASN A 2 1.17 2.83 -16.81
CA ASN A 2 1.74 3.68 -17.85
C ASN A 2 3.12 4.18 -17.39
N MET A 3 4.18 3.82 -18.12
CA MET A 3 5.56 4.21 -17.81
C MET A 3 5.76 5.75 -17.79
N ASN A 4 4.98 6.49 -18.58
CA ASN A 4 5.04 7.96 -18.61
C ASN A 4 4.62 8.62 -17.29
N MET A 5 4.00 7.86 -16.40
CA MET A 5 3.63 8.31 -15.04
C MET A 5 4.75 8.11 -14.02
N ILE A 6 5.89 7.54 -14.41
CA ILE A 6 7.08 7.44 -13.56
C ILE A 6 7.88 8.73 -13.67
N ARG A 7 8.17 9.33 -12.54
CA ARG A 7 9.02 10.52 -12.42
C ARG A 7 9.98 10.42 -11.25
N SER A 8 11.04 11.21 -11.24
CA SER A 8 11.97 11.31 -10.12
C SER A 8 11.61 12.50 -9.22
N ILE A 9 11.50 12.24 -7.92
CA ILE A 9 11.32 13.28 -6.91
C ILE A 9 12.43 13.11 -5.86
N LYS A 10 13.30 14.11 -5.72
CA LYS A 10 14.44 14.07 -4.78
C LYS A 10 15.25 12.77 -4.88
N GLY A 11 15.54 12.31 -6.11
CA GLY A 11 16.33 11.10 -6.36
C GLY A 11 15.58 9.77 -6.25
N MET A 12 14.31 9.77 -5.83
CA MET A 12 13.49 8.56 -5.74
C MET A 12 12.52 8.49 -6.93
N LYS A 13 12.46 7.33 -7.59
CA LYS A 13 11.45 7.08 -8.63
C LYS A 13 10.09 6.88 -7.98
N VAL A 14 9.07 7.55 -8.51
CA VAL A 14 7.69 7.46 -8.05
C VAL A 14 6.76 7.20 -9.23
N TYR A 15 5.72 6.41 -9.01
CA TYR A 15 4.58 6.29 -9.91
C TYR A 15 3.48 7.22 -9.42
N ALA A 16 3.15 8.24 -10.19
CA ALA A 16 2.24 9.29 -9.74
C ALA A 16 1.28 9.74 -10.83
N GLY A 17 0.04 10.00 -10.45
CA GLY A 17 -1.01 10.42 -11.37
C GLY A 17 -2.33 10.68 -10.69
N LYS A 18 -3.39 10.64 -11.48
CA LYS A 18 -4.79 10.73 -11.01
C LYS A 18 -5.51 9.42 -11.30
N ARG A 19 -6.41 9.03 -10.40
CA ARG A 19 -7.29 7.86 -10.61
C ARG A 19 -8.43 8.22 -11.53
N ASP A 20 -8.65 7.44 -12.56
CA ASP A 20 -9.72 7.66 -13.55
C ASP A 20 -11.11 7.74 -12.89
N LYS A 21 -11.40 6.85 -11.95
CA LYS A 21 -12.71 6.78 -11.29
C LYS A 21 -13.00 7.93 -10.31
N THR A 22 -11.99 8.52 -9.69
CA THR A 22 -12.19 9.47 -8.59
C THR A 22 -11.50 10.81 -8.80
N GLY A 23 -10.69 10.96 -9.84
CA GLY A 23 -9.85 12.13 -10.09
C GLY A 23 -8.80 12.40 -8.99
N LYS A 24 -8.72 11.55 -7.96
CA LYS A 24 -7.79 11.75 -6.84
C LYS A 24 -6.36 11.42 -7.25
N GLU A 25 -5.48 12.27 -6.83
CA GLU A 25 -4.06 12.10 -7.05
C GLU A 25 -3.49 11.01 -6.13
N PHE A 26 -2.55 10.26 -6.66
CA PHE A 26 -1.75 9.31 -5.91
C PHE A 26 -0.26 9.49 -6.20
N THR A 27 0.57 9.08 -5.29
CA THR A 27 2.03 9.06 -5.45
C THR A 27 2.56 7.82 -4.73
N ILE A 28 3.10 6.89 -5.50
CA ILE A 28 3.59 5.60 -4.99
C ILE A 28 5.11 5.57 -5.18
N PRO A 29 5.89 5.57 -4.11
CA PRO A 29 7.33 5.37 -4.20
C PRO A 29 7.65 3.99 -4.77
N LEU A 30 8.55 3.94 -5.75
CA LEU A 30 9.01 2.69 -6.35
C LEU A 30 10.26 2.21 -5.63
N LEU A 31 10.09 1.21 -4.78
CA LEU A 31 11.17 0.59 -4.04
C LEU A 31 11.96 -0.38 -4.94
N LYS A 32 13.17 -0.76 -4.51
CA LYS A 32 14.05 -1.67 -5.27
C LYS A 32 13.35 -2.91 -5.85
N PRO A 33 12.52 -3.66 -5.10
CA PRO A 33 11.82 -4.82 -5.68
C PRO A 33 10.87 -4.46 -6.83
N ALA A 34 10.17 -3.33 -6.72
CA ALA A 34 9.26 -2.86 -7.77
C ALA A 34 10.04 -2.44 -9.03
N LEU A 35 11.17 -1.75 -8.86
CA LEU A 35 12.06 -1.39 -9.97
C LEU A 35 12.62 -2.62 -10.68
N ALA A 36 13.07 -3.64 -9.93
CA ALA A 36 13.57 -4.89 -10.49
C ALA A 36 12.50 -5.62 -11.33
N ILE A 37 11.24 -5.59 -10.90
CA ILE A 37 10.14 -6.15 -11.67
C ILE A 37 9.90 -5.35 -12.96
N LEU A 38 9.94 -4.02 -12.89
CA LEU A 38 9.78 -3.17 -14.08
C LEU A 38 10.90 -3.41 -15.09
N ASP A 39 12.14 -3.55 -14.63
CA ASP A 39 13.30 -3.85 -15.47
C ASP A 39 13.16 -5.24 -16.12
N LYS A 40 12.76 -6.27 -15.34
CA LYS A 40 12.52 -7.63 -15.83
C LYS A 40 11.55 -7.67 -17.00
N TYR A 41 10.52 -6.85 -17.00
CA TYR A 41 9.48 -6.79 -18.02
C TYR A 41 9.65 -5.64 -19.01
N ASN A 42 10.78 -4.93 -18.99
CA ASN A 42 11.02 -3.75 -19.83
C ASN A 42 9.85 -2.73 -19.77
N GLY A 43 9.30 -2.54 -18.57
CA GLY A 43 8.16 -1.66 -18.33
C GLY A 43 6.80 -2.14 -18.86
N LYS A 44 6.74 -3.30 -19.53
CA LYS A 44 5.51 -3.90 -20.06
C LYS A 44 5.02 -5.00 -19.14
N LEU A 45 4.38 -4.63 -18.04
CA LEU A 45 3.88 -5.59 -17.06
C LEU A 45 2.79 -6.49 -17.67
N PRO A 46 2.78 -7.80 -17.39
CA PRO A 46 1.67 -8.66 -17.75
C PRO A 46 0.41 -8.20 -17.00
N ILE A 47 -0.66 -7.93 -17.75
CA ILE A 47 -1.93 -7.45 -17.18
C ILE A 47 -2.94 -8.57 -17.26
N ILE A 48 -3.47 -8.96 -16.10
CA ILE A 48 -4.61 -9.85 -15.96
C ILE A 48 -5.79 -9.09 -15.34
N SER A 49 -7.01 -9.51 -15.64
CA SER A 49 -8.18 -8.90 -15.04
C SER A 49 -8.18 -9.10 -13.52
N ASN A 50 -8.76 -8.15 -12.78
CA ASN A 50 -8.86 -8.23 -11.32
C ASN A 50 -9.60 -9.48 -10.84
N VAL A 51 -10.57 -9.93 -11.63
CA VAL A 51 -11.32 -11.17 -11.36
C VAL A 51 -10.40 -12.40 -11.42
N LYS A 52 -9.61 -12.53 -12.50
CA LYS A 52 -8.63 -13.63 -12.65
C LYS A 52 -7.56 -13.57 -11.56
N TYR A 53 -7.05 -12.38 -11.27
CA TYR A 53 -6.04 -12.21 -10.23
C TYR A 53 -6.54 -12.64 -8.85
N ASN A 54 -7.73 -12.23 -8.45
CA ASN A 54 -8.34 -12.65 -7.20
C ASN A 54 -8.65 -14.17 -7.17
N ALA A 55 -8.98 -14.78 -8.31
CA ALA A 55 -9.14 -16.23 -8.40
C ALA A 55 -7.82 -16.96 -8.15
N TYR A 56 -6.71 -16.50 -8.73
CA TYR A 56 -5.36 -17.04 -8.46
C TYR A 56 -4.95 -16.84 -7.01
N LEU A 57 -5.24 -15.70 -6.40
CA LEU A 57 -4.95 -15.47 -4.97
C LEU A 57 -5.64 -16.49 -4.07
N LYS A 58 -6.88 -16.90 -4.38
CA LYS A 58 -7.56 -17.97 -3.64
C LYS A 58 -6.82 -19.29 -3.72
N VAL A 59 -6.37 -19.69 -4.92
CA VAL A 59 -5.60 -20.93 -5.12
C VAL A 59 -4.30 -20.88 -4.32
N VAL A 60 -3.56 -19.76 -4.40
CA VAL A 60 -2.31 -19.58 -3.65
C VAL A 60 -2.56 -19.64 -2.14
N ALA A 61 -3.61 -18.99 -1.64
CA ALA A 61 -3.97 -19.01 -0.22
C ALA A 61 -4.28 -20.44 0.25
N GLN A 62 -5.10 -21.19 -0.51
CA GLN A 62 -5.41 -22.59 -0.21
C GLN A 62 -4.16 -23.47 -0.19
N SER A 63 -3.27 -23.32 -1.18
CA SER A 63 -2.01 -24.07 -1.23
C SER A 63 -1.08 -23.75 -0.07
N ALA A 64 -1.17 -22.54 0.48
CA ALA A 64 -0.41 -22.10 1.66
C ALA A 64 -1.10 -22.43 2.99
N GLY A 65 -2.24 -23.12 2.99
CA GLY A 65 -3.02 -23.43 4.20
C GLY A 65 -3.66 -22.20 4.86
N ILE A 66 -3.88 -21.13 4.09
CA ILE A 66 -4.49 -19.88 4.59
C ILE A 66 -6.00 -19.93 4.33
N ASP A 67 -6.77 -20.14 5.37
CA ASP A 67 -8.24 -20.17 5.30
C ASP A 67 -8.83 -18.76 5.51
N LYS A 68 -8.46 -17.82 4.62
CA LYS A 68 -8.99 -16.46 4.61
C LYS A 68 -9.25 -16.02 3.17
N PRO A 69 -10.29 -15.22 2.91
CA PRO A 69 -10.61 -14.71 1.57
C PRO A 69 -9.64 -13.60 1.13
N ILE A 70 -8.41 -14.00 0.78
CA ILE A 70 -7.38 -13.04 0.35
C ILE A 70 -7.76 -12.46 -1.02
N THR A 71 -7.72 -11.14 -1.10
CA THR A 71 -7.97 -10.36 -2.32
C THR A 71 -6.96 -9.24 -2.47
N THR A 72 -6.90 -8.62 -3.65
CA THR A 72 -6.10 -7.40 -3.88
C THR A 72 -6.46 -6.29 -2.91
N HIS A 73 -7.72 -6.20 -2.50
CA HIS A 73 -8.18 -5.22 -1.52
C HIS A 73 -7.56 -5.45 -0.13
N TRP A 74 -7.42 -6.71 0.26
CA TRP A 74 -6.74 -7.08 1.50
C TRP A 74 -5.26 -6.66 1.50
N ALA A 75 -4.55 -6.92 0.39
CA ALA A 75 -3.16 -6.51 0.26
C ALA A 75 -2.99 -4.99 0.41
N ARG A 76 -3.89 -4.22 -0.21
CA ARG A 76 -3.93 -2.77 -0.08
C ARG A 76 -4.20 -2.32 1.37
N HIS A 77 -5.15 -2.97 2.04
CA HIS A 77 -5.48 -2.68 3.43
C HIS A 77 -4.30 -2.98 4.36
N THR A 78 -3.64 -4.14 4.16
CA THR A 78 -2.44 -4.54 4.90
C THR A 78 -1.30 -3.54 4.68
N GLY A 79 -1.07 -3.12 3.44
CA GLY A 79 -0.05 -2.11 3.14
C GLY A 79 -0.31 -0.78 3.84
N ALA A 80 -1.56 -0.31 3.88
CA ALA A 80 -1.92 0.90 4.62
C ALA A 80 -1.69 0.73 6.13
N THR A 81 -2.08 -0.43 6.68
CA THR A 81 -1.87 -0.77 8.10
C THR A 81 -0.39 -0.75 8.47
N LEU A 82 0.46 -1.40 7.67
CA LEU A 82 1.92 -1.42 7.89
C LEU A 82 2.51 -0.01 7.88
N LEU A 83 2.15 0.82 6.90
CA LEU A 83 2.65 2.20 6.83
C LEU A 83 2.22 3.04 8.04
N LEU A 84 0.99 2.87 8.52
CA LEU A 84 0.50 3.55 9.71
C LEU A 84 1.25 3.09 10.98
N ASN A 85 1.52 1.80 11.11
CA ASN A 85 2.29 1.24 12.22
C ASN A 85 3.75 1.73 12.24
N GLU A 86 4.33 1.97 11.07
CA GLU A 86 5.66 2.60 10.93
C GLU A 86 5.65 4.11 11.23
N GLY A 87 4.51 4.67 11.62
CA GLY A 87 4.36 6.07 11.97
C GLY A 87 4.26 7.01 10.78
N ILE A 88 4.01 6.49 9.58
CA ILE A 88 3.78 7.34 8.40
C ILE A 88 2.47 8.10 8.59
N PRO A 89 2.47 9.45 8.45
CA PRO A 89 1.28 10.25 8.65
C PRO A 89 0.11 9.79 7.77
N MET A 90 -1.09 9.74 8.34
CA MET A 90 -2.32 9.27 7.71
C MET A 90 -2.59 9.90 6.34
N ARG A 91 -2.32 11.21 6.19
CA ARG A 91 -2.49 11.92 4.90
C ARG A 91 -1.54 11.38 3.82
N ILE A 92 -0.33 10.99 4.20
CA ILE A 92 0.65 10.40 3.29
C ILE A 92 0.22 8.99 2.89
N VAL A 93 -0.22 8.17 3.85
CA VAL A 93 -0.76 6.84 3.56
C VAL A 93 -1.97 6.92 2.63
N SER A 94 -2.89 7.85 2.89
CA SER A 94 -4.04 8.13 2.01
C SER A 94 -3.61 8.48 0.58
N ARG A 95 -2.55 9.28 0.43
CA ARG A 95 -1.98 9.66 -0.88
C ARG A 95 -1.33 8.47 -1.59
N ILE A 96 -0.56 7.65 -0.89
CA ILE A 96 0.06 6.43 -1.44
C ILE A 96 -1.02 5.46 -1.92
N CYS A 97 -2.02 5.22 -1.08
CA CYS A 97 -3.14 4.35 -1.42
C CYS A 97 -4.09 4.98 -2.46
N GLY A 98 -4.05 6.30 -2.68
CA GLY A 98 -5.00 7.01 -3.53
C GLY A 98 -6.44 6.83 -3.04
N HIS A 99 -6.67 6.94 -1.73
CA HIS A 99 -8.01 6.91 -1.16
C HIS A 99 -8.79 8.16 -1.57
N SER A 100 -10.08 7.99 -1.84
CA SER A 100 -10.96 9.10 -2.21
C SER A 100 -11.18 10.09 -1.05
N SER A 101 -11.05 9.60 0.19
CA SER A 101 -11.15 10.38 1.42
C SER A 101 -10.18 9.85 2.47
N THR A 102 -9.69 10.72 3.33
CA THR A 102 -8.90 10.34 4.52
C THR A 102 -9.70 9.47 5.48
N LYS A 103 -11.04 9.57 5.48
CA LYS A 103 -11.94 8.74 6.30
C LYS A 103 -11.68 7.24 6.13
N ILE A 104 -11.31 6.80 4.93
CA ILE A 104 -10.96 5.39 4.67
C ILE A 104 -9.69 5.01 5.43
N THR A 105 -8.69 5.87 5.44
CA THR A 105 -7.44 5.66 6.18
C THR A 105 -7.67 5.81 7.69
N GLU A 106 -8.52 6.72 8.11
CA GLU A 106 -8.94 6.91 9.50
C GLU A 106 -9.61 5.66 10.06
N ALA A 107 -10.49 5.02 9.30
CA ALA A 107 -11.14 3.78 9.70
C ALA A 107 -10.14 2.61 9.88
N ILE A 108 -9.07 2.59 9.08
CA ILE A 108 -7.96 1.63 9.27
C ILE A 108 -7.18 1.97 10.55
N TYR A 109 -6.87 3.24 10.74
CA TYR A 109 -6.11 3.73 11.90
C TYR A 109 -6.86 3.51 13.22
N ALA A 110 -8.16 3.74 13.25
CA ALA A 110 -8.99 3.54 14.43
C ALA A 110 -8.92 2.10 14.98
N LYS A 111 -8.77 1.10 14.11
CA LYS A 111 -8.59 -0.31 14.50
C LYS A 111 -7.23 -0.61 15.12
N LEU A 112 -6.25 0.27 14.90
CA LEU A 112 -4.87 0.11 15.39
C LEU A 112 -4.58 1.00 16.58
N LEU A 113 -5.55 1.84 16.99
CA LEU A 113 -5.30 2.94 17.92
C LEU A 113 -4.79 2.44 19.27
N ASP A 114 -5.38 1.38 19.82
CA ASP A 114 -5.00 0.86 21.15
C ASP A 114 -3.57 0.32 21.14
N GLU A 115 -3.20 -0.47 20.13
CA GLU A 115 -1.82 -0.97 20.00
C GLU A 115 -0.83 0.17 19.74
N THR A 116 -1.23 1.17 18.94
CA THR A 116 -0.40 2.33 18.62
C THR A 116 -0.15 3.18 19.88
N VAL A 117 -1.16 3.40 20.71
CA VAL A 117 -1.03 4.12 22.00
C VAL A 117 -0.05 3.38 22.90
N VAL A 118 -0.21 2.07 23.08
CA VAL A 118 0.71 1.27 23.91
C VAL A 118 2.15 1.35 23.40
N ASN A 119 2.35 1.22 22.08
CA ASN A 119 3.67 1.27 21.49
C ASN A 119 4.31 2.67 21.56
N ALA A 120 3.52 3.73 21.42
CA ALA A 120 3.99 5.11 21.59
C ALA A 120 4.46 5.36 23.02
N ILE A 121 3.68 4.91 24.03
CA ILE A 121 4.04 5.07 25.45
C ILE A 121 5.27 4.23 25.82
N LYS A 122 5.41 3.01 25.28
CA LYS A 122 6.63 2.21 25.49
C LYS A 122 7.87 2.96 24.98
N LYS A 123 7.84 3.54 23.77
CA LYS A 123 8.94 4.34 23.21
C LYS A 123 9.28 5.57 24.07
N VAL A 124 8.29 6.20 24.69
CA VAL A 124 8.52 7.33 25.61
C VAL A 124 9.16 6.83 26.91
N LYS A 125 8.65 5.73 27.47
CA LYS A 125 9.20 5.12 28.67
C LYS A 125 10.69 4.78 28.52
N ASP A 126 11.08 4.17 27.39
CA ASP A 126 12.47 3.78 27.13
C ASP A 126 13.41 4.99 26.95
N ARG A 127 12.85 6.20 26.72
CA ARG A 127 13.64 7.45 26.59
C ARG A 127 13.69 8.28 27.87
N VAL A 128 12.72 8.13 28.75
CA VAL A 128 12.52 9.01 29.92
C VAL A 128 12.84 8.32 31.24
N LEU A 129 12.79 7.01 31.28
CA LEU A 129 13.06 6.17 32.45
C LEU A 129 14.26 5.26 32.24
#